data_5c6fec4ddeed1d1d53e609d1fdf423c0
#
_entry.id   5c6fec4ddeed1d1d53e609d1fdf423c0
#
_cell.length_a   1.000
_cell.length_b   1.000
_cell.length_c   1.000
_cell.angle_alpha   90.00
_cell.angle_beta   90.00
_cell.angle_gamma   90.00
#
_symmetry.space_group_name_H-M   'P 1'
#
loop_
_entity.id
_entity.type
_entity.pdbx_description
1 polymer ?
#
loop_
_entity_poly.entity_id
_entity_poly.type
_entity_poly.pdbx_seq_one_letter_code
_entity_poly.pdbx_strand_id
1 'polypeptide(L)'
;MGVLDRQVSDTQIKLRSRLWLYIFSVVVLFLLIVPSMIVIPMSFSDSQYLEFPPKDWSFRWYENYFFSWKVENGFNDWMAATRTSLLVAVLTIFVATPIGTLAAYGLANSTSRLRAVLFPIMISPMMVPIILVAIGLFYFYVQFKMVNSIIGLVLGHSLVAMPLVLIIVMSALKNYDMNQEKVARSLGASRPRAFVEITLPQIKFSLISFLTSFDEIIISLFVSGGANSTITRSMFLALRDQIDPTIAAISTILIITSSGLLIVSQMLGSKSQ
;
A
#
# COMPACT_ATOMS: atom_id res chain seq x y z
N MET A 1 -3.24 -41.01 11.59
CA MET A 1 -2.23 -40.87 12.65
C MET A 1 -1.63 -39.48 12.51
N GLY A 2 -1.92 -38.63 13.48
CA GLY A 2 -2.09 -37.23 13.30
C GLY A 2 -0.84 -36.36 13.32
N VAL A 3 -0.97 -35.23 12.69
CA VAL A 3 -0.07 -34.04 12.69
C VAL A 3 0.24 -33.52 14.11
N LEU A 4 -0.36 -34.11 15.15
CA LEU A 4 -0.25 -33.71 16.55
C LEU A 4 0.89 -34.37 17.34
N ASP A 5 1.65 -35.30 16.72
CA ASP A 5 2.67 -36.09 17.42
C ASP A 5 4.11 -35.76 17.00
N ARG A 6 4.38 -34.51 16.60
CA ARG A 6 5.76 -34.01 16.52
C ARG A 6 6.30 -33.87 17.94
N GLN A 7 7.35 -34.60 18.24
CA GLN A 7 8.11 -34.45 19.48
C GLN A 7 8.45 -32.98 19.69
N VAL A 8 7.81 -32.39 20.69
CA VAL A 8 8.00 -31.00 21.08
C VAL A 8 9.38 -30.92 21.73
N SER A 9 10.32 -30.15 21.19
CA SER A 9 11.60 -29.88 21.86
C SER A 9 11.33 -29.27 23.24
N ASP A 10 12.20 -29.50 24.23
CA ASP A 10 12.05 -29.04 25.62
C ASP A 10 11.83 -27.52 25.76
N THR A 11 12.13 -26.74 24.72
CA THR A 11 11.88 -25.31 24.62
C THR A 11 10.49 -24.94 24.07
N GLN A 12 9.70 -25.93 23.59
CA GLN A 12 8.35 -25.64 23.04
C GLN A 12 7.30 -25.79 24.16
N ILE A 13 6.61 -24.70 24.44
CA ILE A 13 5.49 -24.62 25.38
C ILE A 13 4.38 -25.56 24.92
N LYS A 14 3.86 -26.43 25.81
CA LYS A 14 2.77 -27.39 25.52
C LYS A 14 1.53 -26.68 24.94
N LEU A 15 0.80 -27.35 24.05
CA LEU A 15 -0.38 -26.80 23.36
C LEU A 15 -1.41 -26.20 24.33
N ARG A 16 -1.62 -26.83 25.49
CA ARG A 16 -2.53 -26.36 26.57
C ARG A 16 -2.09 -25.02 27.16
N SER A 17 -0.78 -24.79 27.33
CA SER A 17 -0.27 -23.54 27.91
C SER A 17 -0.24 -22.41 26.87
N ARG A 18 -0.47 -22.71 25.57
CA ARG A 18 -0.65 -21.72 24.48
C ARG A 18 -2.11 -21.39 24.21
N LEU A 19 -3.06 -22.07 24.83
CA LEU A 19 -4.48 -21.87 24.56
C LEU A 19 -4.89 -20.40 24.71
N TRP A 20 -4.40 -19.74 25.74
CA TRP A 20 -4.67 -18.32 25.97
C TRP A 20 -4.12 -17.42 24.85
N LEU A 21 -2.96 -17.75 24.27
CA LEU A 21 -2.39 -17.02 23.12
C LEU A 21 -3.27 -17.17 21.88
N TYR A 22 -3.78 -18.39 21.63
CA TYR A 22 -4.71 -18.62 20.52
C TYR A 22 -6.03 -17.87 20.73
N ILE A 23 -6.60 -17.92 21.92
CA ILE A 23 -7.82 -17.17 22.25
C ILE A 23 -7.56 -15.68 22.08
N PHE A 24 -6.47 -15.15 22.62
CA PHE A 24 -6.10 -13.75 22.46
C PHE A 24 -5.91 -13.37 20.99
N SER A 25 -5.21 -14.19 20.22
CA SER A 25 -5.01 -13.96 18.77
C SER A 25 -6.33 -13.97 18.01
N VAL A 26 -7.24 -14.89 18.31
CA VAL A 26 -8.58 -14.94 17.68
C VAL A 26 -9.40 -13.71 18.04
N VAL A 27 -9.38 -13.29 19.30
CA VAL A 27 -10.09 -12.07 19.75
C VAL A 27 -9.53 -10.84 19.03
N VAL A 28 -8.21 -10.70 18.94
CA VAL A 28 -7.59 -9.57 18.20
C VAL A 28 -7.95 -9.61 16.73
N LEU A 29 -7.86 -10.77 16.08
CA LEU A 29 -8.27 -10.93 14.68
C LEU A 29 -9.73 -10.58 14.47
N PHE A 30 -10.61 -11.04 15.35
CA PHE A 30 -12.04 -10.71 15.30
C PHE A 30 -12.26 -9.20 15.40
N LEU A 31 -11.63 -8.53 16.37
CA LEU A 31 -11.73 -7.07 16.54
C LEU A 31 -11.22 -6.29 15.33
N LEU A 32 -10.21 -6.80 14.62
CA LEU A 32 -9.67 -6.16 13.40
C LEU A 32 -10.54 -6.41 12.17
N ILE A 33 -11.12 -7.60 12.04
CA ILE A 33 -11.86 -8.01 10.85
C ILE A 33 -13.31 -7.52 10.89
N VAL A 34 -13.96 -7.54 12.05
CA VAL A 34 -15.39 -7.21 12.17
C VAL A 34 -15.76 -5.82 11.64
N PRO A 35 -15.02 -4.73 11.96
CA PRO A 35 -15.35 -3.42 11.40
C PRO A 35 -15.32 -3.40 9.87
N SER A 36 -14.35 -4.09 9.26
CA SER A 36 -14.26 -4.19 7.80
C SER A 36 -15.37 -5.04 7.20
N MET A 37 -15.79 -6.12 7.91
CA MET A 37 -16.89 -6.98 7.46
C MET A 37 -18.27 -6.30 7.55
N ILE A 38 -18.46 -5.35 8.46
CA ILE A 38 -19.72 -4.59 8.59
C ILE A 38 -19.98 -3.72 7.35
N VAL A 39 -18.92 -3.22 6.71
CA VAL A 39 -19.05 -2.39 5.50
C VAL A 39 -19.65 -3.18 4.33
N ILE A 40 -19.40 -4.50 4.25
CA ILE A 40 -19.92 -5.34 3.16
C ILE A 40 -21.45 -5.36 3.12
N PRO A 41 -22.20 -5.75 4.17
CA PRO A 41 -23.65 -5.67 4.14
C PRO A 41 -24.17 -4.24 3.97
N MET A 42 -23.53 -3.23 4.56
CA MET A 42 -23.91 -1.81 4.37
C MET A 42 -23.86 -1.38 2.91
N SER A 43 -22.95 -1.94 2.10
CA SER A 43 -22.84 -1.61 0.68
C SER A 43 -24.02 -2.05 -0.18
N PHE A 44 -24.84 -2.96 0.34
CA PHE A 44 -26.07 -3.43 -0.31
C PHE A 44 -27.33 -2.78 0.21
N SER A 45 -27.25 -1.78 1.09
CA SER A 45 -28.41 -1.05 1.60
C SER A 45 -29.02 -0.16 0.52
N ASP A 46 -30.35 -0.06 0.47
CA ASP A 46 -31.06 0.90 -0.39
C ASP A 46 -31.14 2.31 0.27
N SER A 47 -30.78 2.42 1.54
CA SER A 47 -30.80 3.67 2.29
C SER A 47 -29.86 4.73 1.70
N GLN A 48 -30.25 6.00 1.78
CA GLN A 48 -29.36 7.15 1.44
C GLN A 48 -28.33 7.44 2.54
N TYR A 49 -28.35 6.69 3.63
CA TYR A 49 -27.42 6.82 4.75
C TYR A 49 -26.69 5.50 4.97
N LEU A 50 -25.53 5.56 5.58
CA LEU A 50 -24.79 4.38 6.03
C LEU A 50 -25.57 3.72 7.18
N GLU A 51 -26.30 2.65 6.88
CA GLU A 51 -27.21 1.94 7.81
C GLU A 51 -26.75 0.50 8.01
N PHE A 52 -26.71 0.06 9.26
CA PHE A 52 -26.42 -1.32 9.64
C PHE A 52 -27.33 -1.79 10.78
N PRO A 53 -28.02 -2.94 10.67
CA PRO A 53 -28.15 -3.77 9.46
C PRO A 53 -29.00 -3.09 8.37
N PRO A 54 -28.78 -3.42 7.08
CA PRO A 54 -29.64 -2.92 5.99
C PRO A 54 -31.09 -3.33 6.21
N LYS A 55 -32.05 -2.43 6.01
CA LYS A 55 -33.49 -2.75 6.06
C LYS A 55 -33.92 -3.38 4.72
N ASP A 56 -33.46 -2.78 3.64
CA ASP A 56 -33.73 -3.24 2.28
C ASP A 56 -32.43 -3.47 1.54
N TRP A 57 -32.42 -4.43 0.60
CA TRP A 57 -31.23 -4.82 -0.14
C TRP A 57 -31.28 -4.30 -1.58
N SER A 58 -30.23 -3.61 -2.03
CA SER A 58 -30.14 -3.01 -3.35
C SER A 58 -28.70 -3.00 -3.88
N PHE A 59 -28.55 -2.97 -5.19
CA PHE A 59 -27.25 -2.74 -5.86
C PHE A 59 -27.07 -1.29 -6.28
N ARG A 60 -27.93 -0.38 -5.87
CA ARG A 60 -27.95 1.03 -6.27
C ARG A 60 -26.59 1.72 -6.16
N TRP A 61 -25.85 1.48 -5.09
CA TRP A 61 -24.56 2.13 -4.85
C TRP A 61 -23.44 1.58 -5.71
N TYR A 62 -23.55 0.31 -6.15
CA TYR A 62 -22.66 -0.25 -7.16
C TYR A 62 -22.96 0.34 -8.55
N GLU A 63 -24.22 0.50 -8.88
CA GLU A 63 -24.62 1.19 -10.12
C GLU A 63 -24.14 2.63 -10.11
N ASN A 64 -24.29 3.36 -9.01
CA ASN A 64 -23.77 4.71 -8.85
C ASN A 64 -22.25 4.77 -9.01
N TYR A 65 -21.50 3.80 -8.49
CA TYR A 65 -20.07 3.73 -8.68
C TYR A 65 -19.66 3.50 -10.13
N PHE A 66 -20.22 2.48 -10.78
CA PHE A 66 -19.84 2.10 -12.13
C PHE A 66 -20.36 3.05 -13.21
N PHE A 67 -21.48 3.70 -12.97
CA PHE A 67 -22.16 4.59 -13.93
C PHE A 67 -22.25 6.03 -13.44
N SER A 68 -21.37 6.46 -12.53
CA SER A 68 -21.34 7.83 -11.97
C SER A 68 -21.33 8.93 -13.04
N TRP A 69 -20.74 8.68 -14.21
CA TRP A 69 -20.70 9.60 -15.34
C TRP A 69 -22.08 9.86 -15.98
N LYS A 70 -23.10 9.03 -15.70
CA LYS A 70 -24.47 9.18 -16.20
C LYS A 70 -25.37 9.98 -15.25
N VAL A 71 -24.92 10.20 -14.02
CA VAL A 71 -25.70 10.87 -13.00
C VAL A 71 -25.46 12.38 -13.12
N GLU A 72 -26.41 13.11 -13.66
CA GLU A 72 -26.33 14.54 -14.00
C GLU A 72 -26.04 15.46 -12.78
N ASN A 73 -26.24 14.94 -11.56
CA ASN A 73 -25.96 15.60 -10.28
C ASN A 73 -24.92 14.84 -9.43
N GLY A 74 -24.18 13.92 -10.01
CA GLY A 74 -23.13 13.18 -9.32
C GLY A 74 -21.93 14.08 -9.02
N PHE A 75 -21.74 14.43 -7.74
CA PHE A 75 -20.63 15.27 -7.29
C PHE A 75 -19.26 14.64 -7.50
N ASN A 76 -19.19 13.33 -7.75
CA ASN A 76 -17.93 12.63 -7.93
C ASN A 76 -18.02 11.65 -9.11
N ASP A 77 -17.13 11.81 -10.08
CA ASP A 77 -16.85 10.73 -11.04
C ASP A 77 -15.94 9.69 -10.36
N TRP A 78 -16.58 8.73 -9.69
CA TRP A 78 -15.90 7.68 -8.94
C TRP A 78 -14.96 6.83 -9.82
N MET A 79 -15.37 6.57 -11.04
CA MET A 79 -14.59 5.77 -11.99
C MET A 79 -13.35 6.55 -12.48
N ALA A 80 -13.48 7.86 -12.75
CA ALA A 80 -12.34 8.70 -13.09
C ALA A 80 -11.36 8.79 -11.92
N ALA A 81 -11.86 8.98 -10.68
CA ALA A 81 -11.03 9.01 -9.49
C ALA A 81 -10.28 7.67 -9.26
N THR A 82 -10.95 6.54 -9.50
CA THR A 82 -10.32 5.22 -9.44
C THR A 82 -9.21 5.05 -10.48
N ARG A 83 -9.44 5.47 -11.73
CA ARG A 83 -8.44 5.44 -12.80
C ARG A 83 -7.24 6.32 -12.45
N THR A 84 -7.48 7.52 -11.92
CA THR A 84 -6.42 8.43 -11.47
C THR A 84 -5.58 7.76 -10.37
N SER A 85 -6.20 7.19 -9.35
CA SER A 85 -5.48 6.50 -8.27
C SER A 85 -4.65 5.33 -8.78
N LEU A 86 -5.20 4.49 -9.65
CA LEU A 86 -4.48 3.36 -10.24
C LEU A 86 -3.28 3.84 -11.07
N LEU A 87 -3.48 4.86 -11.91
CA LEU A 87 -2.41 5.44 -12.73
C LEU A 87 -1.29 5.99 -11.85
N VAL A 88 -1.64 6.81 -10.85
CA VAL A 88 -0.66 7.40 -9.92
C VAL A 88 0.07 6.32 -9.15
N ALA A 89 -0.62 5.29 -8.63
CA ALA A 89 0.00 4.20 -7.90
C ALA A 89 0.97 3.39 -8.78
N VAL A 90 0.59 3.08 -10.01
CA VAL A 90 1.48 2.39 -10.98
C VAL A 90 2.69 3.25 -11.32
N LEU A 91 2.51 4.54 -11.61
CA LEU A 91 3.64 5.44 -11.91
C LEU A 91 4.56 5.62 -10.70
N THR A 92 4.01 5.63 -9.48
CA THR A 92 4.80 5.68 -8.23
C THR A 92 5.72 4.47 -8.08
N ILE A 93 5.32 3.27 -8.55
CA ILE A 93 6.21 2.11 -8.58
C ILE A 93 7.49 2.41 -9.35
N PHE A 94 7.36 3.02 -10.53
CA PHE A 94 8.51 3.30 -11.40
C PHE A 94 9.42 4.40 -10.87
N VAL A 95 8.98 5.22 -9.93
CA VAL A 95 9.78 6.28 -9.31
C VAL A 95 10.31 5.83 -7.94
N ALA A 96 9.43 5.46 -7.02
CA ALA A 96 9.81 5.17 -5.63
C ALA A 96 10.60 3.86 -5.49
N THR A 97 10.21 2.81 -6.24
CA THR A 97 10.86 1.50 -6.11
C THR A 97 12.32 1.53 -6.59
N PRO A 98 12.67 2.02 -7.78
CA PRO A 98 14.05 2.10 -8.21
C PRO A 98 14.91 2.99 -7.29
N ILE A 99 14.42 4.18 -6.93
CA ILE A 99 15.16 5.11 -6.09
C ILE A 99 15.40 4.50 -4.70
N GLY A 100 14.36 3.99 -4.05
CA GLY A 100 14.45 3.36 -2.73
C GLY A 100 15.36 2.12 -2.73
N THR A 101 15.26 1.28 -3.79
CA THR A 101 16.08 0.07 -3.94
C THR A 101 17.55 0.40 -4.16
N LEU A 102 17.87 1.33 -5.07
CA LEU A 102 19.25 1.75 -5.32
C LEU A 102 19.87 2.42 -4.11
N ALA A 103 19.08 3.24 -3.39
CA ALA A 103 19.52 3.86 -2.15
C ALA A 103 19.80 2.81 -1.07
N ALA A 104 18.91 1.84 -0.88
CA ALA A 104 19.09 0.74 0.06
C ALA A 104 20.33 -0.10 -0.27
N TYR A 105 20.51 -0.46 -1.54
CA TYR A 105 21.67 -1.22 -2.01
C TYR A 105 22.97 -0.43 -1.80
N GLY A 106 22.99 0.86 -2.16
CA GLY A 106 24.14 1.73 -1.95
C GLY A 106 24.51 1.87 -0.46
N LEU A 107 23.52 2.10 0.40
CA LEU A 107 23.72 2.21 1.85
C LEU A 107 24.15 0.88 2.48
N ALA A 108 23.59 -0.27 2.04
CA ALA A 108 23.96 -1.58 2.56
C ALA A 108 25.43 -1.93 2.25
N ASN A 109 25.91 -1.56 1.06
CA ASN A 109 27.28 -1.83 0.61
C ASN A 109 28.31 -0.75 0.98
N SER A 110 27.86 0.36 1.59
CA SER A 110 28.75 1.46 1.96
C SER A 110 29.42 1.24 3.31
N THR A 111 30.73 1.39 3.36
CA THR A 111 31.53 1.46 4.59
C THR A 111 31.77 2.91 5.05
N SER A 112 31.31 3.89 4.28
CA SER A 112 31.50 5.31 4.55
C SER A 112 30.70 5.79 5.75
N ARG A 113 31.27 6.72 6.51
CA ARG A 113 30.56 7.47 7.58
C ARG A 113 29.35 8.24 7.03
N LEU A 114 29.35 8.55 5.73
CA LEU A 114 28.25 9.23 5.05
C LEU A 114 26.91 8.44 5.15
N ARG A 115 27.00 7.10 5.26
CA ARG A 115 25.82 6.24 5.52
C ARG A 115 25.05 6.69 6.77
N ALA A 116 25.75 7.02 7.85
CA ALA A 116 25.14 7.44 9.12
C ALA A 116 24.36 8.76 8.99
N VAL A 117 24.67 9.58 8.01
CA VAL A 117 23.98 10.84 7.72
C VAL A 117 22.88 10.64 6.67
N LEU A 118 23.17 9.92 5.60
CA LEU A 118 22.21 9.75 4.50
C LEU A 118 20.97 8.94 4.92
N PHE A 119 21.15 7.89 5.71
CA PHE A 119 20.02 7.04 6.10
C PHE A 119 18.93 7.83 6.87
N PRO A 120 19.24 8.59 7.95
CA PRO A 120 18.24 9.42 8.62
C PRO A 120 17.59 10.46 7.70
N ILE A 121 18.36 11.09 6.79
CA ILE A 121 17.81 12.05 5.82
C ILE A 121 16.78 11.38 4.92
N MET A 122 17.07 10.18 4.41
CA MET A 122 16.19 9.49 3.49
C MET A 122 14.90 8.97 4.15
N ILE A 123 14.93 8.67 5.45
CA ILE A 123 13.73 8.27 6.20
C ILE A 123 13.01 9.46 6.85
N SER A 124 13.59 10.66 6.85
CA SER A 124 13.02 11.84 7.51
C SER A 124 11.60 12.19 7.09
N PRO A 125 11.13 11.98 5.83
CA PRO A 125 9.74 12.24 5.46
C PRO A 125 8.73 11.43 6.28
N MET A 126 9.11 10.24 6.77
CA MET A 126 8.23 9.43 7.63
C MET A 126 8.18 9.93 9.08
N MET A 127 9.17 10.71 9.52
CA MET A 127 9.24 11.22 10.89
C MET A 127 8.48 12.54 11.05
N VAL A 128 8.24 13.24 9.95
CA VAL A 128 7.47 14.48 9.92
C VAL A 128 5.98 14.15 9.80
N PRO A 129 5.08 14.80 10.58
CA PRO A 129 3.65 14.64 10.38
C PRO A 129 3.27 14.89 8.92
N ILE A 130 2.63 13.91 8.30
CA ILE A 130 2.38 13.89 6.84
C ILE A 130 1.62 15.13 6.34
N ILE A 131 0.75 15.70 7.21
CA ILE A 131 0.02 16.92 6.87
C ILE A 131 0.98 18.11 6.63
N LEU A 132 2.08 18.22 7.39
CA LEU A 132 3.08 19.27 7.19
C LEU A 132 3.86 19.04 5.90
N VAL A 133 4.14 17.79 5.56
CA VAL A 133 4.75 17.41 4.27
C VAL A 133 3.82 17.80 3.13
N ALA A 134 2.53 17.48 3.24
CA ALA A 134 1.54 17.81 2.21
C ALA A 134 1.38 19.32 2.00
N ILE A 135 1.34 20.10 3.09
CA ILE A 135 1.28 21.56 3.02
C ILE A 135 2.56 22.11 2.36
N GLY A 136 3.74 21.64 2.77
CA GLY A 136 5.01 22.03 2.17
C GLY A 136 5.06 21.72 0.66
N LEU A 137 4.63 20.52 0.26
CA LEU A 137 4.51 20.13 -1.15
C LEU A 137 3.53 21.02 -1.89
N PHE A 138 2.38 21.35 -1.30
CA PHE A 138 1.40 22.22 -1.93
C PHE A 138 2.01 23.58 -2.25
N TYR A 139 2.64 24.27 -1.29
CA TYR A 139 3.29 25.58 -1.53
C TYR A 139 4.41 25.49 -2.56
N PHE A 140 5.21 24.44 -2.52
CA PHE A 140 6.26 24.21 -3.51
C PHE A 140 5.64 23.99 -4.92
N TYR A 141 4.61 23.17 -5.04
CA TYR A 141 3.98 22.83 -6.32
C TYR A 141 3.19 23.99 -6.94
N VAL A 142 2.66 24.91 -6.13
CA VAL A 142 2.03 26.13 -6.64
C VAL A 142 3.01 26.93 -7.51
N GLN A 143 4.27 27.04 -7.07
CA GLN A 143 5.30 27.79 -7.81
C GLN A 143 5.63 27.15 -9.17
N PHE A 144 5.56 25.82 -9.25
CA PHE A 144 5.86 25.07 -10.48
C PHE A 144 4.62 24.65 -11.27
N LYS A 145 3.43 25.10 -10.88
CA LYS A 145 2.14 24.73 -11.50
C LYS A 145 1.91 23.20 -11.53
N MET A 146 2.36 22.51 -10.50
CA MET A 146 2.26 21.04 -10.37
C MET A 146 1.07 20.58 -9.52
N VAL A 147 0.35 21.52 -8.88
CA VAL A 147 -0.90 21.22 -8.18
C VAL A 147 -1.95 20.74 -9.20
N ASN A 148 -2.76 19.78 -8.82
CA ASN A 148 -3.76 19.12 -9.67
C ASN A 148 -3.16 18.44 -10.92
N SER A 149 -1.89 18.02 -10.86
CA SER A 149 -1.22 17.30 -11.94
C SER A 149 -0.86 15.87 -11.53
N ILE A 150 -0.90 14.94 -12.49
CA ILE A 150 -0.46 13.54 -12.26
C ILE A 150 1.00 13.50 -11.82
N ILE A 151 1.87 14.32 -12.40
CA ILE A 151 3.30 14.38 -12.04
C ILE A 151 3.47 14.82 -10.58
N GLY A 152 2.77 15.87 -10.15
CA GLY A 152 2.80 16.33 -8.76
C GLY A 152 2.34 15.24 -7.78
N LEU A 153 1.26 14.52 -8.12
CA LEU A 153 0.79 13.39 -7.32
C LEU A 153 1.82 12.27 -7.24
N VAL A 154 2.38 11.84 -8.36
CA VAL A 154 3.39 10.77 -8.41
C VAL A 154 4.62 11.12 -7.58
N LEU A 155 5.13 12.33 -7.70
CA LEU A 155 6.29 12.78 -6.92
C LEU A 155 5.97 12.88 -5.42
N GLY A 156 4.79 13.41 -5.06
CA GLY A 156 4.35 13.50 -3.67
C GLY A 156 4.18 12.11 -3.03
N HIS A 157 3.50 11.19 -3.73
CA HIS A 157 3.33 9.82 -3.26
C HIS A 157 4.68 9.06 -3.21
N SER A 158 5.57 9.33 -4.16
CA SER A 158 6.92 8.73 -4.15
C SER A 158 7.75 9.19 -2.96
N LEU A 159 7.60 10.43 -2.52
CA LEU A 159 8.29 10.96 -1.35
C LEU A 159 7.97 10.17 -0.08
N VAL A 160 6.73 9.71 0.08
CA VAL A 160 6.27 8.91 1.22
C VAL A 160 6.58 7.42 1.03
N ALA A 161 6.45 6.91 -0.19
CA ALA A 161 6.68 5.49 -0.48
C ALA A 161 8.16 5.10 -0.45
N MET A 162 9.07 5.99 -0.89
CA MET A 162 10.50 5.71 -1.00
C MET A 162 11.16 5.27 0.32
N PRO A 163 10.92 5.91 1.47
CA PRO A 163 11.48 5.47 2.75
C PRO A 163 11.06 4.05 3.15
N LEU A 164 9.80 3.68 2.87
CA LEU A 164 9.30 2.32 3.14
C LEU A 164 10.01 1.29 2.28
N VAL A 165 10.15 1.57 0.97
CA VAL A 165 10.93 0.72 0.07
C VAL A 165 12.35 0.57 0.57
N LEU A 166 13.01 1.68 0.94
CA LEU A 166 14.37 1.68 1.45
C LEU A 166 14.52 0.77 2.68
N ILE A 167 13.64 0.90 3.68
CA ILE A 167 13.71 0.10 4.92
C ILE A 167 13.53 -1.38 4.61
N ILE A 168 12.57 -1.73 3.78
CA ILE A 168 12.23 -3.12 3.47
C ILE A 168 13.33 -3.77 2.64
N VAL A 169 13.84 -3.07 1.62
CA VAL A 169 14.96 -3.56 0.81
C VAL A 169 16.23 -3.70 1.65
N MET A 170 16.52 -2.75 2.55
CA MET A 170 17.64 -2.89 3.48
C MET A 170 17.49 -4.10 4.41
N SER A 171 16.28 -4.38 4.88
CA SER A 171 16.00 -5.55 5.70
C SER A 171 16.21 -6.85 4.91
N ALA A 172 15.77 -6.89 3.66
CA ALA A 172 16.01 -8.04 2.79
C ALA A 172 17.48 -8.24 2.48
N LEU A 173 18.22 -7.17 2.20
CA LEU A 173 19.65 -7.23 1.96
C LEU A 173 20.47 -7.71 3.16
N LYS A 174 19.98 -7.53 4.39
CA LYS A 174 20.63 -8.11 5.59
C LYS A 174 20.57 -9.64 5.62
N ASN A 175 19.52 -10.22 5.06
CA ASN A 175 19.32 -11.66 4.99
C ASN A 175 19.84 -12.29 3.68
N TYR A 176 20.28 -11.44 2.74
CA TYR A 176 20.80 -11.85 1.44
C TYR A 176 22.31 -12.16 1.52
N ASP A 177 22.70 -13.32 0.96
CA ASP A 177 24.14 -13.67 0.86
C ASP A 177 24.79 -12.91 -0.30
N MET A 178 25.45 -11.81 0.03
CA MET A 178 26.22 -10.98 -0.93
C MET A 178 27.37 -11.73 -1.63
N ASN A 179 27.72 -12.95 -1.20
CA ASN A 179 28.75 -13.76 -1.89
C ASN A 179 28.26 -14.21 -3.26
N GLN A 180 26.96 -14.39 -3.48
CA GLN A 180 26.39 -14.73 -4.78
C GLN A 180 26.75 -13.67 -5.84
N GLU A 181 26.63 -12.38 -5.49
CA GLU A 181 27.03 -11.28 -6.39
C GLU A 181 28.55 -11.25 -6.63
N LYS A 182 29.34 -11.50 -5.59
CA LYS A 182 30.81 -11.57 -5.74
C LYS A 182 31.24 -12.72 -6.66
N VAL A 183 30.61 -13.88 -6.55
CA VAL A 183 30.87 -15.05 -7.44
C VAL A 183 30.51 -14.69 -8.88
N ALA A 184 29.33 -14.10 -9.14
CA ALA A 184 28.95 -13.68 -10.48
C ALA A 184 29.99 -12.70 -11.07
N ARG A 185 30.49 -11.77 -10.27
CA ARG A 185 31.55 -10.82 -10.70
C ARG A 185 32.91 -11.50 -10.97
N SER A 186 33.26 -12.52 -10.19
CA SER A 186 34.47 -13.33 -10.45
C SER A 186 34.37 -14.10 -11.77
N LEU A 187 33.15 -14.42 -12.21
CA LEU A 187 32.86 -15.04 -13.51
C LEU A 187 32.74 -14.03 -14.66
N GLY A 188 33.07 -12.74 -14.42
CA GLY A 188 33.11 -11.70 -15.44
C GLY A 188 31.86 -10.83 -15.55
N ALA A 189 30.86 -10.97 -14.67
CA ALA A 189 29.71 -10.08 -14.64
C ALA A 189 30.11 -8.67 -14.14
N SER A 190 29.65 -7.62 -14.82
CA SER A 190 29.78 -6.25 -14.33
C SER A 190 28.91 -6.04 -13.08
N ARG A 191 29.23 -5.03 -12.25
CA ARG A 191 28.43 -4.71 -11.06
C ARG A 191 26.93 -4.50 -11.35
N PRO A 192 26.54 -3.68 -12.35
CA PRO A 192 25.13 -3.53 -12.69
C PRO A 192 24.46 -4.83 -13.12
N ARG A 193 25.17 -5.65 -13.89
CA ARG A 193 24.65 -6.94 -14.36
C ARG A 193 24.43 -7.91 -13.20
N ALA A 194 25.40 -8.05 -12.30
CA ALA A 194 25.27 -8.88 -11.11
C ALA A 194 24.13 -8.40 -10.20
N PHE A 195 23.97 -7.09 -10.03
CA PHE A 195 22.83 -6.53 -9.29
C PHE A 195 21.48 -6.89 -9.94
N VAL A 196 21.33 -6.65 -11.24
CA VAL A 196 20.04 -6.84 -11.94
C VAL A 196 19.69 -8.32 -12.09
N GLU A 197 20.66 -9.20 -12.39
CA GLU A 197 20.40 -10.62 -12.67
C GLU A 197 20.39 -11.50 -11.40
N ILE A 198 21.12 -11.12 -10.34
CA ILE A 198 21.27 -11.95 -9.13
C ILE A 198 20.54 -11.31 -7.93
N THR A 199 20.87 -10.05 -7.58
CA THR A 199 20.38 -9.41 -6.37
C THR A 199 18.92 -8.96 -6.51
N LEU A 200 18.59 -8.24 -7.57
CA LEU A 200 17.27 -7.64 -7.77
C LEU A 200 16.11 -8.66 -7.81
N PRO A 201 16.23 -9.85 -8.46
CA PRO A 201 15.15 -10.83 -8.46
C PRO A 201 14.84 -11.42 -7.09
N GLN A 202 15.78 -11.39 -6.16
CA GLN A 202 15.62 -11.87 -4.79
C GLN A 202 14.99 -10.80 -3.87
N ILE A 203 14.97 -9.54 -4.32
CA ILE A 203 14.43 -8.38 -3.60
C ILE A 203 13.16 -7.90 -4.32
N LYS A 204 12.02 -8.59 -4.11
CA LYS A 204 10.75 -8.27 -4.80
C LYS A 204 9.86 -7.37 -3.95
N PHE A 205 9.86 -6.03 -4.16
CA PHE A 205 9.11 -5.08 -3.29
C PHE A 205 8.30 -3.98 -4.01
N SER A 206 8.02 -4.11 -5.30
CA SER A 206 7.25 -3.11 -6.05
C SER A 206 5.82 -2.91 -5.51
N LEU A 207 5.22 -3.96 -4.94
CA LEU A 207 3.86 -3.92 -4.41
C LEU A 207 3.69 -2.91 -3.26
N ILE A 208 4.75 -2.67 -2.48
CA ILE A 208 4.69 -1.72 -1.34
C ILE A 208 4.51 -0.29 -1.83
N SER A 209 5.24 0.13 -2.86
CA SER A 209 5.08 1.46 -3.44
C SER A 209 3.67 1.67 -3.99
N PHE A 210 3.09 0.63 -4.61
CA PHE A 210 1.72 0.64 -5.09
C PHE A 210 0.72 0.83 -3.94
N LEU A 211 0.81 -0.01 -2.92
CA LEU A 211 -0.11 0.02 -1.77
C LEU A 211 -0.03 1.36 -1.04
N THR A 212 1.20 1.84 -0.76
CA THR A 212 1.39 3.13 -0.09
C THR A 212 0.82 4.29 -0.90
N SER A 213 1.02 4.28 -2.23
CA SER A 213 0.49 5.32 -3.10
C SER A 213 -1.03 5.25 -3.23
N PHE A 214 -1.58 4.03 -3.30
CA PHE A 214 -3.02 3.83 -3.48
C PHE A 214 -3.82 4.25 -2.24
N ASP A 215 -3.25 4.06 -1.04
CA ASP A 215 -3.87 4.41 0.26
C ASP A 215 -3.57 5.86 0.70
N GLU A 216 -2.73 6.60 -0.06
CA GLU A 216 -2.31 7.94 0.34
C GLU A 216 -3.43 8.97 0.15
N ILE A 217 -3.94 9.46 1.28
CA ILE A 217 -5.04 10.42 1.32
C ILE A 217 -4.57 11.86 1.57
N ILE A 218 -3.59 12.07 2.46
CA ILE A 218 -3.25 13.41 2.96
C ILE A 218 -2.59 14.26 1.86
N ILE A 219 -1.61 13.70 1.16
CA ILE A 219 -1.00 14.40 0.01
C ILE A 219 -2.05 14.63 -1.07
N SER A 220 -2.89 13.63 -1.33
CA SER A 220 -3.97 13.73 -2.30
C SER A 220 -4.97 14.85 -1.96
N LEU A 221 -5.28 15.11 -0.69
CA LEU A 221 -6.16 16.20 -0.29
C LEU A 221 -5.62 17.58 -0.68
N PHE A 222 -4.30 17.78 -0.60
CA PHE A 222 -3.67 19.07 -0.88
C PHE A 222 -3.21 19.22 -2.34
N VAL A 223 -2.77 18.13 -2.96
CA VAL A 223 -2.09 18.17 -4.27
C VAL A 223 -3.02 17.78 -5.43
N SER A 224 -4.03 16.94 -5.20
CA SER A 224 -4.97 16.51 -6.24
C SER A 224 -6.22 17.40 -6.29
N GLY A 225 -6.95 17.37 -7.41
CA GLY A 225 -8.23 18.04 -7.55
C GLY A 225 -8.73 18.07 -8.99
N GLY A 226 -9.98 18.47 -9.16
CA GLY A 226 -10.62 18.50 -10.47
C GLY A 226 -10.58 17.13 -11.16
N ALA A 227 -10.20 17.12 -12.43
CA ALA A 227 -10.10 15.90 -13.26
C ALA A 227 -9.04 14.89 -12.75
N ASN A 228 -8.09 15.32 -11.90
CA ASN A 228 -7.03 14.48 -11.34
C ASN A 228 -7.28 14.16 -9.85
N SER A 229 -8.55 14.07 -9.44
CA SER A 229 -8.89 13.63 -8.07
C SER A 229 -8.59 12.15 -7.88
N THR A 230 -8.00 11.78 -6.74
CA THR A 230 -7.79 10.37 -6.38
C THR A 230 -9.02 9.78 -5.70
N ILE A 231 -9.15 8.44 -5.71
CA ILE A 231 -10.28 7.74 -5.08
C ILE A 231 -10.33 8.02 -3.57
N THR A 232 -9.19 7.97 -2.89
CA THR A 232 -9.06 8.21 -1.44
C THR A 232 -9.47 9.63 -1.07
N ARG A 233 -9.07 10.64 -1.87
CA ARG A 233 -9.53 12.01 -1.70
C ARG A 233 -11.03 12.14 -1.89
N SER A 234 -11.58 11.57 -2.97
CA SER A 234 -13.01 11.64 -3.27
C SER A 234 -13.84 10.95 -2.19
N MET A 235 -13.42 9.78 -1.69
CA MET A 235 -14.07 9.09 -0.56
C MET A 235 -14.05 9.93 0.72
N PHE A 236 -12.93 10.56 1.04
CA PHE A 236 -12.82 11.40 2.23
C PHE A 236 -13.75 12.62 2.15
N LEU A 237 -13.78 13.31 1.01
CA LEU A 237 -14.66 14.46 0.83
C LEU A 237 -16.14 14.06 0.85
N ALA A 238 -16.49 12.95 0.21
CA ALA A 238 -17.85 12.44 0.22
C ALA A 238 -18.31 12.02 1.63
N LEU A 239 -17.42 11.41 2.42
CA LEU A 239 -17.72 11.07 3.82
C LEU A 239 -17.90 12.31 4.69
N ARG A 240 -17.05 13.33 4.50
CA ARG A 240 -17.08 14.57 5.29
C ARG A 240 -18.26 15.46 4.94
N ASP A 241 -18.54 15.62 3.66
CA ASP A 241 -19.44 16.67 3.18
C ASP A 241 -20.87 16.16 2.92
N GLN A 242 -21.06 14.87 2.58
CA GLN A 242 -22.35 14.35 2.10
C GLN A 242 -22.78 13.00 2.69
N ILE A 243 -21.88 12.25 3.33
CA ILE A 243 -22.11 10.86 3.81
C ILE A 243 -22.69 9.98 2.68
N ASP A 244 -22.04 9.96 1.50
CA ASP A 244 -22.45 9.17 0.34
C ASP A 244 -22.24 7.67 0.57
N PRO A 245 -23.30 6.83 0.61
CA PRO A 245 -23.15 5.39 0.83
C PRO A 245 -22.42 4.64 -0.29
N THR A 246 -22.17 5.25 -1.44
CA THR A 246 -21.31 4.70 -2.51
C THR A 246 -19.93 4.34 -1.97
N ILE A 247 -19.46 5.03 -0.92
CA ILE A 247 -18.20 4.70 -0.23
C ILE A 247 -18.18 3.26 0.28
N ALA A 248 -19.32 2.76 0.81
CA ALA A 248 -19.40 1.37 1.28
C ALA A 248 -19.28 0.36 0.13
N ALA A 249 -19.88 0.65 -1.03
CA ALA A 249 -19.71 -0.18 -2.24
C ALA A 249 -18.25 -0.18 -2.72
N ILE A 250 -17.61 0.99 -2.81
CA ILE A 250 -16.20 1.13 -3.17
C ILE A 250 -15.31 0.36 -2.19
N SER A 251 -15.51 0.55 -0.89
CA SER A 251 -14.74 -0.14 0.16
C SER A 251 -14.89 -1.66 0.05
N THR A 252 -16.09 -2.15 -0.22
CA THR A 252 -16.35 -3.59 -0.42
C THR A 252 -15.60 -4.13 -1.64
N ILE A 253 -15.61 -3.41 -2.78
CA ILE A 253 -14.84 -3.79 -3.97
C ILE A 253 -13.35 -3.83 -3.65
N LEU A 254 -12.82 -2.86 -2.93
CA LEU A 254 -11.41 -2.80 -2.54
C LEU A 254 -11.03 -3.94 -1.58
N ILE A 255 -11.88 -4.26 -0.60
CA ILE A 255 -11.67 -5.40 0.33
C ILE A 255 -11.62 -6.71 -0.45
N ILE A 256 -12.58 -6.95 -1.34
CA ILE A 256 -12.64 -8.19 -2.13
C ILE A 256 -11.44 -8.28 -3.07
N THR A 257 -11.11 -7.20 -3.77
CA THR A 257 -10.00 -7.17 -4.73
C THR A 257 -8.64 -7.37 -4.02
N SER A 258 -8.38 -6.66 -2.94
CA SER A 258 -7.12 -6.78 -2.19
C SER A 258 -6.96 -8.14 -1.53
N SER A 259 -8.04 -8.66 -0.93
CA SER A 259 -8.03 -10.01 -0.33
C SER A 259 -7.83 -11.09 -1.41
N GLY A 260 -8.49 -10.95 -2.56
CA GLY A 260 -8.32 -11.85 -3.70
C GLY A 260 -6.89 -11.85 -4.24
N LEU A 261 -6.28 -10.69 -4.41
CA LEU A 261 -4.88 -10.54 -4.83
C LEU A 261 -3.91 -11.19 -3.83
N LEU A 262 -4.14 -11.02 -2.54
CA LEU A 262 -3.31 -11.65 -1.50
C LEU A 262 -3.42 -13.17 -1.53
N ILE A 263 -4.61 -13.72 -1.66
CA ILE A 263 -4.83 -15.17 -1.74
C ILE A 263 -4.12 -15.73 -2.99
N VAL A 264 -4.31 -15.10 -4.15
CA VAL A 264 -3.66 -15.52 -5.40
C VAL A 264 -2.14 -15.45 -5.29
N SER A 265 -1.59 -14.39 -4.69
CA SER A 265 -0.15 -14.25 -4.51
C SER A 265 0.45 -15.34 -3.60
N GLN A 266 -0.26 -15.74 -2.56
CA GLN A 266 0.16 -16.83 -1.66
C GLN A 266 0.10 -18.20 -2.36
N MET A 267 -0.95 -18.45 -3.16
CA MET A 267 -1.08 -19.70 -3.91
C MET A 267 0.02 -19.85 -4.98
N LEU A 268 0.42 -18.77 -5.62
CA LEU A 268 1.51 -18.76 -6.60
C LEU A 268 2.88 -18.86 -5.93
N GLY A 269 3.08 -18.20 -4.78
CA GLY A 269 4.34 -18.23 -4.03
C GLY A 269 4.62 -19.60 -3.40
N SER A 270 3.59 -20.34 -3.01
CA SER A 270 3.73 -21.70 -2.43
C SER A 270 4.22 -22.76 -3.43
N LYS A 271 4.15 -22.51 -4.75
CA LYS A 271 4.64 -23.44 -5.78
C LYS A 271 6.13 -23.27 -6.13
N SER A 272 6.81 -22.28 -5.54
CA SER A 272 8.21 -21.96 -5.86
C SER A 272 9.20 -22.31 -4.71
N GLN A 273 8.76 -23.02 -3.70
CA GLN A 273 9.56 -23.68 -2.67
C GLN A 273 9.45 -25.20 -2.87
#